data_89bf3f5c1ad035805eb75ec06ec40a54
#
_entry.id   89bf3f5c1ad035805eb75ec06ec40a54
#
_cell.length_a   1.000
_cell.length_b   1.000
_cell.length_c   1.000
_cell.angle_alpha   90.00
_cell.angle_beta   90.00
_cell.angle_gamma   90.00
#
_symmetry.space_group_name_H-M   'P 1'
#
loop_
_entity.id
_entity.type
_entity.pdbx_description
1 polymer ?
#
loop_
_entity_poly.entity_id
_entity_poly.type
_entity_poly.pdbx_seq_one_letter_code
_entity_poly.pdbx_strand_id
1 'polypeptide(L)'
;MVAYRWPLPPVASLEGDDRYATAVDVSRRAFPIGAETVVIATGANWPDALGGTALAGALNGPVLLVGTDVVPAVVSQEIDRLGATSAIILGGTSAVGAPVETALKTQLGSGNVERIKGADRYETANAVALRVIAELGVDYDGMAFVATGGDFPDALAAAPLAARQHWPLFLAHPSGGLSAGTKDAMVDVTDAVVLGGTAAVSSVTETQLAAVLPGTVDRLWGDDRYATAVAVATYAVDQQGHDWDR
;
A
#
# COMPACT_ATOMS: atom_id res chain seq x y z
N MET A 1 3.94 38.29 -6.96
CA MET A 1 3.37 37.26 -6.07
C MET A 1 1.87 37.26 -6.31
N VAL A 2 1.36 36.40 -7.19
CA VAL A 2 -0.08 36.30 -7.50
C VAL A 2 -0.66 35.37 -6.46
N ALA A 3 -1.47 35.90 -5.54
CA ALA A 3 -2.21 35.06 -4.61
C ALA A 3 -3.35 34.39 -5.39
N TYR A 4 -3.16 33.15 -5.79
CA TYR A 4 -4.24 32.31 -6.29
C TYR A 4 -5.22 32.05 -5.13
N ARG A 5 -6.34 32.78 -5.12
CA ARG A 5 -7.50 32.45 -4.31
C ARG A 5 -8.27 31.35 -5.05
N TRP A 6 -7.96 30.11 -4.74
CA TRP A 6 -8.80 28.99 -5.13
C TRP A 6 -10.09 29.01 -4.29
N PRO A 7 -11.26 28.87 -4.91
CA PRO A 7 -12.37 28.31 -4.16
C PRO A 7 -11.94 26.87 -3.85
N LEU A 8 -11.67 26.57 -2.57
CA LEU A 8 -11.46 25.18 -2.15
C LEU A 8 -12.65 24.36 -2.70
N PRO A 9 -12.39 23.23 -3.36
CA PRO A 9 -13.47 22.36 -3.79
C PRO A 9 -14.30 21.98 -2.56
N PRO A 10 -15.60 21.70 -2.71
CA PRO A 10 -16.43 21.32 -1.58
C PRO A 10 -15.80 20.10 -0.90
N VAL A 11 -15.48 20.25 0.39
CA VAL A 11 -14.94 19.16 1.20
C VAL A 11 -16.05 18.14 1.38
N ALA A 12 -15.85 16.92 0.86
CA ALA A 12 -16.69 15.77 1.14
C ALA A 12 -16.05 14.97 2.27
N SER A 13 -16.81 14.65 3.31
CA SER A 13 -16.39 13.68 4.32
C SER A 13 -16.54 12.28 3.77
N LEU A 14 -15.52 11.45 3.97
CA LEU A 14 -15.57 10.01 3.74
C LEU A 14 -15.42 9.35 5.11
N GLU A 15 -16.50 8.84 5.64
CA GLU A 15 -16.56 8.37 7.04
C GLU A 15 -17.55 7.21 7.22
N GLY A 16 -17.32 6.41 8.23
CA GLY A 16 -18.22 5.35 8.69
C GLY A 16 -18.10 5.21 10.20
N ASP A 17 -18.99 4.44 10.79
CA ASP A 17 -19.05 4.21 12.23
C ASP A 17 -17.76 3.59 12.81
N ASP A 18 -16.99 2.93 11.94
CA ASP A 18 -15.69 2.35 12.28
C ASP A 18 -14.76 2.35 11.05
N ARG A 19 -13.54 1.82 11.25
CA ARG A 19 -12.52 1.72 10.18
C ARG A 19 -12.96 0.86 8.99
N TYR A 20 -13.81 -0.12 9.21
CA TYR A 20 -14.32 -1.01 8.18
C TYR A 20 -15.34 -0.29 7.31
N ALA A 21 -16.27 0.39 7.94
CA ALA A 21 -17.27 1.22 7.25
C ALA A 21 -16.61 2.41 6.54
N THR A 22 -15.57 3.04 7.13
CA THR A 22 -14.80 4.10 6.47
C THR A 22 -14.09 3.57 5.22
N ALA A 23 -13.44 2.41 5.28
CA ALA A 23 -12.81 1.79 4.10
C ALA A 23 -13.83 1.48 2.99
N VAL A 24 -15.03 1.06 3.36
CA VAL A 24 -16.15 0.83 2.43
C VAL A 24 -16.63 2.15 1.80
N ASP A 25 -16.75 3.24 2.56
CA ASP A 25 -17.16 4.53 2.01
C ASP A 25 -16.14 5.07 1.00
N VAL A 26 -14.85 4.93 1.31
CA VAL A 26 -13.75 5.23 0.36
C VAL A 26 -13.86 4.35 -0.91
N SER A 27 -14.11 3.06 -0.75
CA SER A 27 -14.30 2.11 -1.87
C SER A 27 -15.45 2.53 -2.77
N ARG A 28 -16.61 2.86 -2.21
CA ARG A 28 -17.79 3.34 -2.95
C ARG A 28 -17.52 4.58 -3.76
N ARG A 29 -16.73 5.49 -3.19
CA ARG A 29 -16.35 6.74 -3.86
C ARG A 29 -15.37 6.50 -5.00
N ALA A 30 -14.37 5.64 -4.78
CA ALA A 30 -13.32 5.36 -5.76
C ALA A 30 -13.78 4.39 -6.88
N PHE A 31 -14.64 3.41 -6.54
CA PHE A 31 -15.09 2.36 -7.44
C PHE A 31 -16.63 2.34 -7.61
N PRO A 32 -17.24 3.42 -8.15
CA PRO A 32 -18.70 3.52 -8.26
C PRO A 32 -19.32 2.48 -9.21
N ILE A 33 -18.56 2.00 -10.19
CA ILE A 33 -19.02 1.03 -11.20
C ILE A 33 -18.59 -0.41 -10.88
N GLY A 34 -17.82 -0.65 -9.80
CA GLY A 34 -17.34 -1.96 -9.38
C GLY A 34 -15.83 -2.16 -9.54
N ALA A 35 -15.35 -3.32 -9.09
CA ALA A 35 -13.96 -3.77 -9.20
C ALA A 35 -13.92 -5.30 -9.20
N GLU A 36 -13.13 -5.90 -10.07
CA GLU A 36 -13.05 -7.36 -10.21
C GLU A 36 -12.34 -8.03 -9.02
N THR A 37 -11.31 -7.38 -8.50
CA THR A 37 -10.48 -7.90 -7.39
C THR A 37 -10.52 -6.96 -6.20
N VAL A 38 -10.63 -7.53 -4.99
CA VAL A 38 -10.48 -6.80 -3.74
C VAL A 38 -9.23 -7.26 -2.99
N VAL A 39 -8.50 -6.31 -2.41
CA VAL A 39 -7.37 -6.60 -1.52
C VAL A 39 -7.87 -6.54 -0.08
N ILE A 40 -7.67 -7.61 0.67
CA ILE A 40 -8.18 -7.78 2.04
C ILE A 40 -7.02 -7.68 3.02
N ALA A 41 -7.11 -6.78 3.97
CA ALA A 41 -6.13 -6.60 5.04
C ALA A 41 -6.79 -6.55 6.42
N THR A 42 -6.02 -6.85 7.47
CA THR A 42 -6.52 -6.72 8.83
C THR A 42 -6.73 -5.25 9.22
N GLY A 43 -7.88 -4.97 9.83
CA GLY A 43 -8.11 -3.67 10.48
C GLY A 43 -7.49 -3.54 11.87
N ALA A 44 -6.90 -4.60 12.42
CA ALA A 44 -6.30 -4.58 13.75
C ALA A 44 -4.88 -4.00 13.76
N ASN A 45 -4.16 -4.12 12.65
CA ASN A 45 -2.77 -3.66 12.52
C ASN A 45 -2.52 -3.15 11.10
N TRP A 46 -1.48 -2.34 10.91
CA TRP A 46 -1.24 -1.55 9.69
C TRP A 46 -0.28 -2.15 8.64
N PRO A 47 0.71 -3.01 8.98
CA PRO A 47 1.82 -3.30 8.08
C PRO A 47 1.39 -3.90 6.72
N ASP A 48 0.50 -4.88 6.78
CA ASP A 48 0.07 -5.59 5.58
C ASP A 48 -0.81 -4.71 4.67
N ALA A 49 -1.63 -3.82 5.25
CA ALA A 49 -2.47 -2.89 4.49
C ALA A 49 -1.63 -1.88 3.67
N LEU A 50 -0.52 -1.39 4.23
CA LEU A 50 0.35 -0.43 3.55
C LEU A 50 1.02 -1.04 2.31
N GLY A 51 1.58 -2.24 2.44
CA GLY A 51 2.14 -2.96 1.29
C GLY A 51 1.09 -3.25 0.20
N GLY A 52 -0.16 -3.42 0.61
CA GLY A 52 -1.28 -3.73 -0.29
C GLY A 52 -1.74 -2.59 -1.18
N THR A 53 -1.37 -1.34 -0.92
CA THR A 53 -1.88 -0.19 -1.69
C THR A 53 -1.41 -0.19 -3.14
N ALA A 54 -0.14 -0.48 -3.40
CA ALA A 54 0.39 -0.62 -4.75
C ALA A 54 -0.27 -1.78 -5.51
N LEU A 55 -0.46 -2.92 -4.82
CA LEU A 55 -1.14 -4.08 -5.41
C LEU A 55 -2.59 -3.76 -5.75
N ALA A 56 -3.32 -3.09 -4.85
CA ALA A 56 -4.69 -2.67 -5.10
C ALA A 56 -4.77 -1.71 -6.29
N GLY A 57 -3.81 -0.78 -6.42
CA GLY A 57 -3.69 0.09 -7.58
C GLY A 57 -3.46 -0.69 -8.88
N ALA A 58 -2.49 -1.61 -8.90
CA ALA A 58 -2.17 -2.43 -10.07
C ALA A 58 -3.36 -3.31 -10.52
N LEU A 59 -4.17 -3.78 -9.56
CA LEU A 59 -5.37 -4.57 -9.82
C LEU A 59 -6.64 -3.72 -10.05
N ASN A 60 -6.52 -2.39 -10.00
CA ASN A 60 -7.65 -1.46 -10.09
C ASN A 60 -8.79 -1.83 -9.13
N GLY A 61 -8.45 -2.11 -7.88
CA GLY A 61 -9.39 -2.55 -6.85
C GLY A 61 -9.14 -1.89 -5.49
N PRO A 62 -10.11 -1.92 -4.57
CA PRO A 62 -9.97 -1.34 -3.24
C PRO A 62 -9.20 -2.23 -2.28
N VAL A 63 -8.60 -1.59 -1.25
CA VAL A 63 -8.21 -2.26 -0.01
C VAL A 63 -9.40 -2.22 0.95
N LEU A 64 -9.91 -3.39 1.34
CA LEU A 64 -10.97 -3.52 2.33
C LEU A 64 -10.42 -4.13 3.62
N LEU A 65 -10.87 -3.60 4.74
CA LEU A 65 -10.41 -4.04 6.05
C LEU A 65 -11.35 -5.09 6.66
N VAL A 66 -10.77 -6.08 7.35
CA VAL A 66 -11.54 -7.13 8.06
C VAL A 66 -11.05 -7.28 9.50
N GLY A 67 -11.88 -7.89 10.35
CA GLY A 67 -11.43 -8.35 11.65
C GLY A 67 -10.53 -9.58 11.52
N THR A 68 -9.88 -9.97 12.62
CA THR A 68 -9.03 -11.18 12.61
C THR A 68 -9.81 -12.42 12.21
N ASP A 69 -11.00 -12.62 12.74
CA ASP A 69 -11.80 -13.84 12.52
C ASP A 69 -13.18 -13.58 11.90
N VAL A 70 -13.45 -12.35 11.44
CA VAL A 70 -14.75 -11.98 10.90
C VAL A 70 -14.61 -11.03 9.71
N VAL A 71 -15.41 -11.27 8.67
CA VAL A 71 -15.70 -10.29 7.62
C VAL A 71 -16.89 -9.47 8.10
N PRO A 72 -16.73 -8.16 8.39
CA PRO A 72 -17.87 -7.32 8.77
C PRO A 72 -18.94 -7.34 7.68
N ALA A 73 -20.20 -7.29 8.09
CA ALA A 73 -21.32 -7.36 7.13
C ALA A 73 -21.26 -6.25 6.06
N VAL A 74 -20.84 -5.03 6.47
CA VAL A 74 -20.66 -3.90 5.54
C VAL A 74 -19.60 -4.18 4.47
N VAL A 75 -18.54 -4.92 4.81
CA VAL A 75 -17.48 -5.33 3.88
C VAL A 75 -17.95 -6.41 2.92
N SER A 76 -18.66 -7.44 3.43
CA SER A 76 -19.25 -8.48 2.58
C SER A 76 -20.23 -7.90 1.57
N GLN A 77 -21.10 -6.97 2.01
CA GLN A 77 -22.01 -6.24 1.12
C GLN A 77 -21.28 -5.39 0.08
N GLU A 78 -20.16 -4.80 0.45
CA GLU A 78 -19.35 -4.03 -0.50
C GLU A 78 -18.69 -4.91 -1.55
N ILE A 79 -18.19 -6.09 -1.18
CA ILE A 79 -17.67 -7.09 -2.13
C ILE A 79 -18.77 -7.47 -3.15
N ASP A 80 -20.00 -7.69 -2.69
CA ASP A 80 -21.15 -7.96 -3.58
C ASP A 80 -21.47 -6.76 -4.48
N ARG A 81 -21.49 -5.53 -3.92
CA ARG A 81 -21.74 -4.30 -4.69
C ARG A 81 -20.72 -4.07 -5.78
N LEU A 82 -19.44 -4.34 -5.49
CA LEU A 82 -18.34 -4.22 -6.45
C LEU A 82 -18.47 -5.21 -7.60
N GLY A 83 -19.25 -6.30 -7.42
CA GLY A 83 -19.27 -7.42 -8.34
C GLY A 83 -17.93 -8.15 -8.37
N ALA A 84 -17.17 -8.10 -7.27
CA ALA A 84 -15.85 -8.69 -7.20
C ALA A 84 -15.93 -10.20 -7.40
N THR A 85 -15.05 -10.74 -8.21
CA THR A 85 -14.93 -12.17 -8.51
C THR A 85 -13.75 -12.81 -7.81
N SER A 86 -12.79 -12.01 -7.31
CA SER A 86 -11.60 -12.49 -6.63
C SER A 86 -11.20 -11.63 -5.42
N ALA A 87 -10.43 -12.22 -4.51
CA ALA A 87 -9.87 -11.54 -3.35
C ALA A 87 -8.43 -11.97 -3.09
N ILE A 88 -7.59 -11.01 -2.71
CA ILE A 88 -6.22 -11.28 -2.23
C ILE A 88 -6.13 -10.89 -0.77
N ILE A 89 -5.90 -11.88 0.10
CA ILE A 89 -5.71 -11.69 1.54
C ILE A 89 -4.25 -11.41 1.82
N LEU A 90 -3.97 -10.30 2.50
CA LEU A 90 -2.62 -9.93 2.93
C LEU A 90 -2.36 -10.35 4.38
N GLY A 91 -1.22 -10.99 4.58
CA GLY A 91 -0.75 -11.43 5.88
C GLY A 91 -1.14 -12.85 6.27
N GLY A 92 -0.51 -13.32 7.33
CA GLY A 92 -0.70 -14.65 7.88
C GLY A 92 -2.04 -14.83 8.61
N THR A 93 -2.30 -16.06 9.08
CA THR A 93 -3.56 -16.40 9.78
C THR A 93 -3.70 -15.73 11.14
N SER A 94 -2.63 -15.19 11.72
CA SER A 94 -2.68 -14.34 12.91
C SER A 94 -3.21 -12.92 12.65
N ALA A 95 -3.06 -12.43 11.43
CA ALA A 95 -3.57 -11.12 11.01
C ALA A 95 -4.99 -11.25 10.45
N VAL A 96 -5.19 -12.16 9.50
CA VAL A 96 -6.48 -12.49 8.89
C VAL A 96 -6.70 -13.99 9.01
N GLY A 97 -7.53 -14.41 9.96
CA GLY A 97 -7.71 -15.80 10.36
C GLY A 97 -8.38 -16.68 9.29
N ALA A 98 -8.33 -17.98 9.52
CA ALA A 98 -8.97 -18.97 8.65
C ALA A 98 -10.50 -18.79 8.49
N PRO A 99 -11.24 -18.32 9.52
CA PRO A 99 -12.68 -18.04 9.35
C PRO A 99 -12.97 -16.99 8.28
N VAL A 100 -12.14 -15.92 8.20
CA VAL A 100 -12.28 -14.88 7.17
C VAL A 100 -12.00 -15.46 5.78
N GLU A 101 -10.92 -16.21 5.62
CA GLU A 101 -10.60 -16.86 4.34
C GLU A 101 -11.70 -17.82 3.90
N THR A 102 -12.29 -18.60 4.84
CA THR A 102 -13.40 -19.49 4.56
C THR A 102 -14.64 -18.73 4.12
N ALA A 103 -14.97 -17.61 4.78
CA ALA A 103 -16.09 -16.75 4.41
C ALA A 103 -15.92 -16.18 2.99
N LEU A 104 -14.74 -15.66 2.67
CA LEU A 104 -14.42 -15.14 1.33
C LEU A 104 -14.48 -16.25 0.27
N LYS A 105 -13.95 -17.44 0.55
CA LYS A 105 -14.05 -18.60 -0.35
C LYS A 105 -15.50 -19.06 -0.57
N THR A 106 -16.36 -18.91 0.42
CA THR A 106 -17.79 -19.20 0.30
C THR A 106 -18.48 -18.17 -0.59
N GLN A 107 -18.12 -16.89 -0.45
CA GLN A 107 -18.72 -15.78 -1.21
C GLN A 107 -18.24 -15.73 -2.66
N LEU A 108 -16.93 -15.93 -2.90
CA LEU A 108 -16.28 -15.72 -4.21
C LEU A 108 -15.94 -17.02 -4.94
N GLY A 109 -15.98 -18.17 -4.26
CA GLY A 109 -15.47 -19.44 -4.77
C GLY A 109 -14.06 -19.75 -4.30
N SER A 110 -13.78 -21.01 -4.02
CA SER A 110 -12.52 -21.44 -3.39
C SER A 110 -11.27 -21.19 -4.22
N GLY A 111 -11.38 -21.18 -5.55
CA GLY A 111 -10.27 -20.90 -6.47
C GLY A 111 -9.96 -19.42 -6.66
N ASN A 112 -10.81 -18.54 -6.16
CA ASN A 112 -10.74 -17.09 -6.40
C ASN A 112 -10.23 -16.29 -5.18
N VAL A 113 -9.73 -16.97 -4.17
CA VAL A 113 -9.16 -16.34 -2.96
C VAL A 113 -7.73 -16.79 -2.80
N GLU A 114 -6.82 -15.85 -3.01
CA GLU A 114 -5.38 -16.00 -2.81
C GLU A 114 -4.98 -15.44 -1.45
N ARG A 115 -3.90 -15.95 -0.85
CA ARG A 115 -3.28 -15.37 0.33
C ARG A 115 -1.81 -15.09 0.06
N ILE A 116 -1.38 -13.85 0.27
CA ILE A 116 0.01 -13.42 0.23
C ILE A 116 0.50 -13.18 1.66
N LYS A 117 1.56 -13.89 2.07
CA LYS A 117 2.12 -13.81 3.42
C LYS A 117 3.60 -14.16 3.43
N GLY A 118 4.30 -13.71 4.46
CA GLY A 118 5.62 -14.15 4.88
C GLY A 118 5.62 -14.61 6.33
N ALA A 119 6.78 -14.94 6.88
CA ALA A 119 6.96 -15.28 8.29
C ALA A 119 6.79 -14.05 9.21
N ASP A 120 7.09 -12.86 8.67
CA ASP A 120 6.94 -11.58 9.35
C ASP A 120 6.45 -10.49 8.36
N ARG A 121 6.36 -9.24 8.86
CA ARG A 121 5.93 -8.09 8.05
C ARG A 121 6.88 -7.76 6.89
N TYR A 122 8.18 -8.03 7.05
CA TYR A 122 9.18 -7.76 6.01
C TYR A 122 9.02 -8.75 4.87
N GLU A 123 8.91 -10.02 5.17
CA GLU A 123 8.66 -11.06 4.18
C GLU A 123 7.28 -10.94 3.54
N THR A 124 6.25 -10.54 4.30
CA THR A 124 4.93 -10.23 3.72
C THR A 124 5.02 -9.07 2.74
N ALA A 125 5.70 -7.97 3.11
CA ALA A 125 5.91 -6.83 2.21
C ALA A 125 6.67 -7.24 0.94
N ASN A 126 7.73 -8.05 1.07
CA ASN A 126 8.47 -8.60 -0.06
C ASN A 126 7.57 -9.41 -1.00
N ALA A 127 6.74 -10.31 -0.45
CA ALA A 127 5.84 -11.14 -1.23
C ALA A 127 4.77 -10.29 -1.96
N VAL A 128 4.26 -9.25 -1.33
CA VAL A 128 3.33 -8.30 -1.95
C VAL A 128 4.02 -7.50 -3.04
N ALA A 129 5.24 -7.02 -2.81
CA ALA A 129 6.03 -6.27 -3.78
C ALA A 129 6.32 -7.11 -5.04
N LEU A 130 6.75 -8.35 -4.86
CA LEU A 130 6.97 -9.30 -5.96
C LEU A 130 5.67 -9.57 -6.75
N ARG A 131 4.51 -9.62 -6.05
CA ARG A 131 3.21 -9.80 -6.70
C ARG A 131 2.82 -8.56 -7.53
N VAL A 132 3.15 -7.33 -7.06
CA VAL A 132 2.97 -6.09 -7.85
C VAL A 132 3.82 -6.14 -9.10
N ILE A 133 5.11 -6.43 -8.97
CA ILE A 133 6.05 -6.52 -10.10
C ILE A 133 5.58 -7.57 -11.12
N ALA A 134 5.14 -8.73 -10.64
CA ALA A 134 4.63 -9.80 -11.50
C ALA A 134 3.32 -9.41 -12.22
N GLU A 135 2.43 -8.63 -11.56
CA GLU A 135 1.21 -8.13 -12.17
C GLU A 135 1.49 -7.15 -13.30
N LEU A 136 2.46 -6.27 -13.12
CA LEU A 136 2.85 -5.27 -14.12
C LEU A 136 3.69 -5.88 -15.25
N GLY A 137 4.49 -6.88 -14.95
CA GLY A 137 5.36 -7.52 -15.94
C GLY A 137 6.26 -6.50 -16.64
N VAL A 138 6.12 -6.35 -17.96
CA VAL A 138 6.93 -5.43 -18.77
C VAL A 138 6.61 -3.95 -18.57
N ASP A 139 5.47 -3.65 -17.95
CA ASP A 139 5.04 -2.27 -17.65
C ASP A 139 5.59 -1.77 -16.30
N TYR A 140 6.32 -2.61 -15.55
CA TYR A 140 7.00 -2.18 -14.34
C TYR A 140 8.18 -1.26 -14.67
N ASP A 141 8.18 -0.06 -14.11
CA ASP A 141 9.16 0.99 -14.41
C ASP A 141 10.46 0.90 -13.57
N GLY A 142 10.56 -0.08 -12.68
CA GLY A 142 11.73 -0.28 -11.82
C GLY A 142 11.75 0.54 -10.54
N MET A 143 10.76 1.39 -10.29
CA MET A 143 10.68 2.23 -9.08
C MET A 143 10.08 1.48 -7.89
N ALA A 144 10.61 1.74 -6.68
CA ALA A 144 10.04 1.21 -5.44
C ALA A 144 10.11 2.21 -4.30
N PHE A 145 9.20 2.08 -3.34
CA PHE A 145 9.30 2.73 -2.04
C PHE A 145 9.98 1.82 -1.02
N VAL A 146 10.74 2.45 -0.11
CA VAL A 146 11.31 1.78 1.06
C VAL A 146 10.95 2.58 2.31
N ALA A 147 10.25 1.95 3.25
CA ALA A 147 9.85 2.58 4.51
C ALA A 147 10.30 1.75 5.72
N THR A 148 10.17 2.32 6.92
CA THR A 148 10.43 1.58 8.15
C THR A 148 9.34 0.53 8.40
N GLY A 149 9.76 -0.69 8.80
CA GLY A 149 8.84 -1.68 9.36
C GLY A 149 8.46 -1.43 10.83
N GLY A 150 8.97 -0.37 11.45
CA GLY A 150 8.74 -0.03 12.86
C GLY A 150 7.50 0.82 13.11
N ASP A 151 7.13 1.71 12.18
CA ASP A 151 5.96 2.60 12.29
C ASP A 151 5.37 2.86 10.88
N PHE A 152 4.15 3.44 10.81
CA PHE A 152 3.36 3.53 9.58
C PHE A 152 3.28 4.93 8.92
N PRO A 153 3.51 6.05 9.59
CA PRO A 153 3.08 7.36 9.06
C PRO A 153 3.72 7.75 7.74
N ASP A 154 5.02 7.50 7.57
CA ASP A 154 5.74 7.87 6.36
C ASP A 154 5.30 7.01 5.16
N ALA A 155 5.12 5.71 5.38
CA ALA A 155 4.57 4.80 4.36
C ALA A 155 3.13 5.15 3.98
N LEU A 156 2.30 5.55 4.97
CA LEU A 156 0.92 5.96 4.73
C LEU A 156 0.85 7.21 3.86
N ALA A 157 1.76 8.17 4.06
CA ALA A 157 1.82 9.38 3.24
C ALA A 157 2.07 9.08 1.76
N ALA A 158 2.83 8.03 1.44
CA ALA A 158 3.13 7.62 0.07
C ALA A 158 2.08 6.66 -0.53
N ALA A 159 1.14 6.13 0.26
CA ALA A 159 0.17 5.15 -0.20
C ALA A 159 -0.65 5.58 -1.43
N PRO A 160 -1.14 6.84 -1.56
CA PRO A 160 -1.82 7.28 -2.77
C PRO A 160 -0.93 7.26 -4.01
N LEU A 161 0.35 7.66 -3.85
CA LEU A 161 1.32 7.65 -4.94
C LEU A 161 1.70 6.21 -5.31
N ALA A 162 1.90 5.33 -4.32
CA ALA A 162 2.16 3.91 -4.53
C ALA A 162 1.03 3.24 -5.33
N ALA A 163 -0.23 3.53 -4.98
CA ALA A 163 -1.38 3.00 -5.70
C ALA A 163 -1.48 3.53 -7.14
N ARG A 164 -1.18 4.83 -7.35
CA ARG A 164 -1.30 5.46 -8.67
C ARG A 164 -0.18 5.06 -9.63
N GLN A 165 1.06 4.97 -9.12
CA GLN A 165 2.24 4.62 -9.90
C GLN A 165 2.52 3.11 -9.92
N HIS A 166 1.78 2.36 -9.10
CA HIS A 166 1.98 0.93 -8.86
C HIS A 166 3.38 0.59 -8.33
N TRP A 167 4.00 1.53 -7.57
CA TRP A 167 5.32 1.32 -7.00
C TRP A 167 5.24 0.44 -5.75
N PRO A 168 5.87 -0.72 -5.74
CA PRO A 168 5.86 -1.62 -4.60
C PRO A 168 6.53 -0.98 -3.39
N LEU A 169 6.06 -1.37 -2.19
CA LEU A 169 6.62 -0.93 -0.91
C LEU A 169 7.39 -2.07 -0.26
N PHE A 170 8.68 -1.86 -0.03
CA PHE A 170 9.53 -2.71 0.79
C PHE A 170 9.70 -2.13 2.19
N LEU A 171 9.93 -2.99 3.18
CA LEU A 171 10.16 -2.57 4.55
C LEU A 171 11.61 -2.80 4.97
N ALA A 172 12.20 -1.78 5.61
CA ALA A 172 13.51 -1.84 6.23
C ALA A 172 13.40 -1.94 7.76
N HIS A 173 14.33 -2.64 8.39
CA HIS A 173 14.48 -2.58 9.85
C HIS A 173 14.95 -1.18 10.26
N PRO A 174 14.40 -0.59 11.33
CA PRO A 174 14.70 0.79 11.70
C PRO A 174 16.19 1.09 11.86
N SER A 175 16.96 0.16 12.43
CA SER A 175 18.40 0.29 12.67
C SER A 175 19.25 -0.67 11.83
N GLY A 176 18.70 -1.80 11.39
CA GLY A 176 19.43 -2.90 10.73
C GLY A 176 19.47 -2.81 9.20
N GLY A 177 18.69 -1.91 8.60
CA GLY A 177 18.59 -1.81 7.16
C GLY A 177 17.75 -2.92 6.52
N LEU A 178 18.12 -3.32 5.31
CA LEU A 178 17.41 -4.36 4.53
C LEU A 178 17.85 -5.75 4.93
N SER A 179 16.91 -6.67 5.08
CA SER A 179 17.22 -8.11 5.21
C SER A 179 17.80 -8.67 3.90
N ALA A 180 18.44 -9.84 3.97
CA ALA A 180 18.89 -10.54 2.77
C ALA A 180 17.70 -10.82 1.83
N GLY A 181 16.59 -11.35 2.37
CA GLY A 181 15.38 -11.62 1.58
C GLY A 181 14.76 -10.37 0.94
N THR A 182 14.86 -9.20 1.60
CA THR A 182 14.38 -7.95 0.98
C THR A 182 15.27 -7.54 -0.20
N LYS A 183 16.61 -7.66 -0.06
CA LYS A 183 17.53 -7.39 -1.17
C LYS A 183 17.34 -8.34 -2.35
N ASP A 184 17.11 -9.63 -2.07
CA ASP A 184 16.82 -10.62 -3.10
C ASP A 184 15.49 -10.35 -3.83
N ALA A 185 14.47 -9.84 -3.10
CA ALA A 185 13.19 -9.46 -3.67
C ALA A 185 13.23 -8.18 -4.53
N MET A 186 14.31 -7.38 -4.44
CA MET A 186 14.50 -6.14 -5.19
C MET A 186 15.28 -6.34 -6.51
N VAL A 187 15.42 -7.57 -7.00
CA VAL A 187 16.22 -7.88 -8.21
C VAL A 187 15.78 -7.11 -9.45
N ASP A 188 14.50 -6.82 -9.59
CA ASP A 188 13.93 -6.07 -10.72
C ASP A 188 13.75 -4.57 -10.40
N VAL A 189 14.16 -4.12 -9.21
CA VAL A 189 14.11 -2.71 -8.83
C VAL A 189 15.36 -2.01 -9.33
N THR A 190 15.19 -0.87 -9.98
CA THR A 190 16.31 -0.03 -10.46
C THR A 190 16.52 1.18 -9.56
N ASP A 191 15.45 1.81 -9.12
CA ASP A 191 15.46 3.06 -8.37
C ASP A 191 14.58 2.95 -7.12
N ALA A 192 14.92 3.68 -6.08
CA ALA A 192 14.15 3.64 -4.85
C ALA A 192 13.96 5.02 -4.20
N VAL A 193 12.81 5.21 -3.60
CA VAL A 193 12.52 6.35 -2.74
C VAL A 193 12.36 5.89 -1.30
N VAL A 194 13.27 6.33 -0.44
CA VAL A 194 13.23 6.06 1.01
C VAL A 194 12.29 7.07 1.67
N LEU A 195 11.33 6.57 2.44
CA LEU A 195 10.30 7.36 3.12
C LEU A 195 10.64 7.54 4.59
N GLY A 196 10.75 8.80 5.01
CA GLY A 196 11.05 9.19 6.39
C GLY A 196 12.51 9.51 6.65
N GLY A 197 12.77 10.22 7.75
CA GLY A 197 14.10 10.65 8.18
C GLY A 197 14.99 9.49 8.63
N THR A 198 16.27 9.79 8.89
CA THR A 198 17.26 8.78 9.29
C THR A 198 16.99 8.13 10.65
N ALA A 199 16.11 8.70 11.46
CA ALA A 199 15.60 8.08 12.69
C ALA A 199 14.57 6.97 12.42
N ALA A 200 13.80 7.07 11.32
CA ALA A 200 12.82 6.06 10.91
C ALA A 200 13.46 4.98 10.03
N VAL A 201 14.22 5.39 9.02
CA VAL A 201 14.98 4.51 8.11
C VAL A 201 16.43 4.95 8.12
N SER A 202 17.29 4.17 8.77
CA SER A 202 18.70 4.54 8.97
C SER A 202 19.45 4.73 7.64
N SER A 203 20.55 5.50 7.66
CA SER A 203 21.45 5.68 6.52
C SER A 203 22.12 4.37 6.05
N VAL A 204 22.12 3.35 6.90
CA VAL A 204 22.55 1.99 6.50
C VAL A 204 21.68 1.45 5.37
N THR A 205 20.36 1.73 5.41
CA THR A 205 19.43 1.32 4.34
C THR A 205 19.79 1.96 3.01
N GLU A 206 20.05 3.28 2.98
CA GLU A 206 20.47 3.97 1.75
C GLU A 206 21.78 3.43 1.19
N THR A 207 22.76 3.20 2.07
CA THR A 207 24.04 2.60 1.66
C THR A 207 23.82 1.19 1.06
N GLN A 208 22.93 0.40 1.63
CA GLN A 208 22.63 -0.93 1.12
C GLN A 208 21.87 -0.87 -0.20
N LEU A 209 20.91 0.06 -0.35
CA LEU A 209 20.19 0.28 -1.61
C LEU A 209 21.16 0.71 -2.72
N ALA A 210 22.00 1.71 -2.46
CA ALA A 210 22.98 2.17 -3.42
C ALA A 210 24.02 1.10 -3.82
N ALA A 211 24.18 0.05 -3.01
CA ALA A 211 25.07 -1.06 -3.33
C ALA A 211 24.41 -2.15 -4.19
N VAL A 212 23.08 -2.22 -4.23
CA VAL A 212 22.34 -3.28 -4.94
C VAL A 212 21.52 -2.77 -6.11
N LEU A 213 21.11 -1.49 -6.11
CA LEU A 213 20.33 -0.89 -7.20
C LEU A 213 21.24 -0.23 -8.21
N PRO A 214 20.95 -0.36 -9.52
CA PRO A 214 21.74 0.27 -10.57
C PRO A 214 21.48 1.77 -10.77
N GLY A 215 20.34 2.28 -10.29
CA GLY A 215 19.87 3.65 -10.49
C GLY A 215 20.01 4.52 -9.25
N THR A 216 19.01 5.34 -8.96
CA THR A 216 19.04 6.36 -7.91
C THR A 216 18.39 5.90 -6.61
N VAL A 217 18.82 6.48 -5.51
CA VAL A 217 18.19 6.32 -4.19
C VAL A 217 17.91 7.71 -3.64
N ASP A 218 16.65 8.10 -3.68
CA ASP A 218 16.19 9.38 -3.14
C ASP A 218 15.57 9.20 -1.75
N ARG A 219 15.49 10.28 -0.97
CA ARG A 219 14.82 10.28 0.33
C ARG A 219 13.79 11.40 0.41
N LEU A 220 12.56 11.05 0.80
CA LEU A 220 11.51 12.00 1.12
C LEU A 220 11.26 12.00 2.62
N TRP A 221 11.44 13.14 3.26
CA TRP A 221 11.32 13.28 4.71
C TRP A 221 11.03 14.72 5.13
N GLY A 222 10.56 14.87 6.35
CA GLY A 222 10.41 16.14 7.05
C GLY A 222 10.66 15.95 8.54
N ASP A 223 10.62 17.03 9.32
CA ASP A 223 10.88 17.02 10.76
C ASP A 223 9.85 16.19 11.55
N ASP A 224 8.68 15.98 10.96
CA ASP A 224 7.62 15.12 11.49
C ASP A 224 6.84 14.44 10.36
N ARG A 225 5.88 13.59 10.72
CA ARG A 225 5.02 12.85 9.77
C ARG A 225 4.21 13.74 8.83
N TYR A 226 3.85 14.94 9.27
CA TYR A 226 3.09 15.90 8.47
C TYR A 226 4.00 16.55 7.42
N ALA A 227 5.21 16.91 7.81
CA ALA A 227 6.20 17.44 6.90
C ALA A 227 6.68 16.37 5.90
N THR A 228 6.80 15.10 6.30
CA THR A 228 7.05 13.98 5.38
C THR A 228 5.90 13.85 4.37
N ALA A 229 4.64 13.95 4.80
CA ALA A 229 3.51 13.89 3.88
C ALA A 229 3.52 15.05 2.87
N VAL A 230 3.91 16.26 3.27
CA VAL A 230 4.09 17.39 2.36
C VAL A 230 5.22 17.13 1.37
N ALA A 231 6.34 16.57 1.81
CA ALA A 231 7.46 16.23 0.93
C ALA A 231 7.05 15.20 -0.15
N VAL A 232 6.29 14.16 0.23
CA VAL A 232 5.77 13.17 -0.71
C VAL A 232 4.79 13.82 -1.70
N ALA A 233 3.89 14.67 -1.22
CA ALA A 233 2.94 15.36 -2.06
C ALA A 233 3.64 16.30 -3.06
N THR A 234 4.65 17.04 -2.63
CA THR A 234 5.47 17.91 -3.49
C THR A 234 6.19 17.08 -4.56
N TYR A 235 6.80 15.96 -4.16
CA TYR A 235 7.45 15.05 -5.09
C TYR A 235 6.48 14.51 -6.16
N ALA A 236 5.25 14.16 -5.76
CA ALA A 236 4.24 13.69 -6.70
C ALA A 236 3.88 14.74 -7.75
N VAL A 237 3.82 16.02 -7.38
CA VAL A 237 3.53 17.13 -8.32
C VAL A 237 4.74 17.44 -9.19
N ASP A 238 5.91 17.63 -8.59
CA ASP A 238 7.09 18.17 -9.30
C ASP A 238 7.75 17.13 -10.20
N GLN A 239 7.81 15.88 -9.76
CA GLN A 239 8.54 14.83 -10.46
C GLN A 239 7.63 13.92 -11.30
N GLN A 240 6.39 13.73 -10.88
CA GLN A 240 5.47 12.80 -11.51
C GLN A 240 4.36 13.50 -12.31
N GLY A 241 4.39 14.83 -12.38
CA GLY A 241 3.42 15.64 -13.14
C GLY A 241 1.99 15.49 -12.62
N HIS A 242 1.81 15.12 -11.36
CA HIS A 242 0.49 15.07 -10.75
C HIS A 242 0.01 16.49 -10.46
N ASP A 243 -1.14 16.84 -11.03
CA ASP A 243 -1.77 18.13 -10.80
C ASP A 243 -2.82 18.00 -9.66
N TRP A 244 -2.80 18.94 -8.74
CA TRP A 244 -3.80 19.03 -7.67
C TRP A 244 -5.21 19.40 -8.17
N ASP A 245 -5.33 19.76 -9.45
CA ASP A 245 -6.55 20.26 -10.06
C ASP A 245 -7.43 19.17 -10.70
N ARG A 246 -7.11 17.90 -10.52
CA ARG A 246 -7.85 16.77 -11.11
C ARG A 246 -8.44 15.82 -10.09
#